data_a5c81a4bb194dedd29fbdc492a311676
#
_entry.id   a5c81a4bb194dedd29fbdc492a311676
#
_cell.length_a   1.000
_cell.length_b   1.000
_cell.length_c   1.000
_cell.angle_alpha   90.00
_cell.angle_beta   90.00
_cell.angle_gamma   90.00
#
_symmetry.space_group_name_H-M   'P 1'
#
loop_
_entity.id
_entity.type
_entity.pdbx_description
1 polymer ?
#
loop_
_entity_poly.entity_id
_entity_poly.type
_entity_poly.pdbx_seq_one_letter_code
_entity_poly.pdbx_strand_id
1 'polypeptide(L)'
;MTYCLAIKVEEGLVFGSDTRTSAAVDDVRTYNKAHPFEYPGERAFIMLSAGNLATTQALVHRINYDIESAAPLNLRNARSAFAAAEYLGALSVSTTRAIAQLSQSTADFRVSLILGGQIAGQEPEIYLIYPEGNCISSSPETPFLQIGEVKYGKPILDRAIHPKLGLHDAARCAIVSLDATIKSNLSVGPPLDLAFLPRNTLKITHLRLDVDTPYYQETKEIWNKQQMDALRNLPRFPWEGK
;
A
#
# COMPACT_ATOMS: atom_id res chain seq x y z
N MET A 1 -11.43 -8.81 0.78
CA MET A 1 -11.05 -7.38 0.97
C MET A 1 -9.53 -7.28 0.94
N THR A 2 -8.99 -6.09 0.99
CA THR A 2 -7.55 -5.80 0.85
C THR A 2 -7.19 -4.69 1.83
N TYR A 3 -5.97 -4.67 2.33
CA TYR A 3 -5.42 -3.51 2.98
C TYR A 3 -4.01 -3.23 2.47
N CYS A 4 -3.83 -2.07 1.85
CA CYS A 4 -2.54 -1.58 1.41
C CYS A 4 -2.29 -0.17 1.94
N LEU A 5 -1.02 0.14 2.19
CA LEU A 5 -0.59 1.45 2.65
C LEU A 5 0.75 1.86 2.06
N ALA A 6 0.96 3.16 1.91
CA ALA A 6 2.25 3.76 1.60
C ALA A 6 2.54 4.89 2.56
N ILE A 7 3.79 5.00 3.02
CA ILE A 7 4.27 6.00 3.96
C ILE A 7 5.42 6.76 3.32
N LYS A 8 5.41 8.08 3.44
CA LYS A 8 6.49 8.97 3.01
C LYS A 8 7.16 9.59 4.22
N VAL A 9 8.44 9.32 4.37
CA VAL A 9 9.30 9.95 5.38
C VAL A 9 10.50 10.64 4.71
N GLU A 10 11.26 11.46 5.43
CA GLU A 10 12.43 12.17 4.88
C GLU A 10 13.47 11.19 4.30
N GLU A 11 13.61 10.00 4.88
CA GLU A 11 14.55 8.96 4.45
C GLU A 11 14.07 8.13 3.24
N GLY A 12 12.81 8.25 2.81
CA GLY A 12 12.28 7.50 1.67
C GLY A 12 10.82 7.08 1.80
N LEU A 13 10.47 6.00 1.12
CA LEU A 13 9.12 5.46 1.07
C LEU A 13 9.06 4.04 1.62
N VAL A 14 7.98 3.74 2.33
CA VAL A 14 7.62 2.39 2.79
C VAL A 14 6.26 2.01 2.22
N PHE A 15 6.14 0.78 1.75
CA PHE A 15 4.90 0.22 1.23
C PHE A 15 4.57 -1.06 1.99
N GLY A 16 3.30 -1.27 2.28
CA GLY A 16 2.83 -2.48 2.91
C GLY A 16 1.53 -2.97 2.28
N SER A 17 1.39 -4.26 2.09
CA SER A 17 0.15 -4.88 1.65
C SER A 17 -0.06 -6.26 2.25
N ASP A 18 -1.31 -6.65 2.40
CA ASP A 18 -1.67 -8.05 2.54
C ASP A 18 -1.71 -8.72 1.17
N THR A 19 -1.73 -10.04 1.14
CA THR A 19 -1.81 -10.82 -0.12
C THR A 19 -3.06 -11.70 -0.20
N ARG A 20 -3.85 -11.78 0.87
CA ARG A 20 -5.06 -12.58 0.89
C ARG A 20 -6.10 -12.05 -0.09
N THR A 21 -6.65 -12.94 -0.89
CA THR A 21 -7.76 -12.65 -1.80
C THR A 21 -8.79 -13.74 -1.64
N SER A 22 -10.04 -13.36 -1.33
CA SER A 22 -11.16 -14.28 -1.19
C SER A 22 -12.08 -14.08 -2.39
N ALA A 23 -12.23 -15.13 -3.20
CA ALA A 23 -13.17 -15.13 -4.32
C ALA A 23 -14.57 -15.58 -3.87
N ALA A 24 -14.64 -16.40 -2.77
CA ALA A 24 -15.85 -16.85 -2.09
C ALA A 24 -15.52 -17.06 -0.61
N VAL A 25 -16.49 -17.54 0.18
CA VAL A 25 -16.33 -17.76 1.63
C VAL A 25 -15.21 -18.78 1.93
N ASP A 26 -15.00 -19.73 1.04
CA ASP A 26 -14.07 -20.87 1.16
C ASP A 26 -12.98 -20.91 0.07
N ASP A 27 -12.94 -19.93 -0.85
CA ASP A 27 -11.88 -19.81 -1.86
C ASP A 27 -10.92 -18.68 -1.49
N VAL A 28 -9.93 -19.00 -0.65
CA VAL A 28 -8.87 -18.08 -0.22
C VAL A 28 -7.61 -18.35 -1.04
N ARG A 29 -7.12 -17.32 -1.75
CA ARG A 29 -5.92 -17.38 -2.58
C ARG A 29 -4.94 -16.29 -2.17
N THR A 30 -3.70 -16.45 -2.60
CA THR A 30 -2.64 -15.45 -2.41
C THR A 30 -2.31 -14.79 -3.73
N TYR A 31 -2.43 -13.46 -3.78
CA TYR A 31 -2.04 -12.65 -4.95
C TYR A 31 -1.23 -11.44 -4.51
N ASN A 32 -0.22 -11.11 -5.29
CA ASN A 32 0.56 -9.89 -5.07
C ASN A 32 -0.33 -8.67 -5.35
N LYS A 33 -0.32 -7.75 -4.42
CA LYS A 33 -1.00 -6.45 -4.51
C LYS A 33 0.00 -5.30 -4.66
N ALA A 34 1.29 -5.60 -4.49
CA ALA A 34 2.40 -4.69 -4.69
C ALA A 34 3.12 -5.05 -6.00
N HIS A 35 3.20 -4.10 -6.92
CA HIS A 35 3.77 -4.26 -8.25
C HIS A 35 4.93 -3.28 -8.42
N PRO A 36 6.19 -3.75 -8.31
CA PRO A 36 7.37 -2.91 -8.51
C PRO A 36 7.66 -2.68 -10.00
N PHE A 37 8.11 -1.47 -10.33
CA PHE A 37 8.61 -1.06 -11.63
C PHE A 37 9.95 -0.35 -11.38
N GLU A 38 11.06 -1.04 -11.64
CA GLU A 38 12.39 -0.55 -11.33
C GLU A 38 13.22 -0.41 -12.61
N TYR A 39 13.78 0.77 -12.80
CA TYR A 39 14.67 1.11 -13.91
C TYR A 39 15.96 1.66 -13.30
N PRO A 40 17.02 0.84 -13.20
CA PRO A 40 18.23 1.17 -12.48
C PRO A 40 18.84 2.50 -12.91
N GLY A 41 19.09 3.39 -11.96
CA GLY A 41 19.64 4.72 -12.19
C GLY A 41 18.70 5.75 -12.81
N GLU A 42 17.49 5.34 -13.22
CA GLU A 42 16.50 6.24 -13.85
C GLU A 42 15.35 6.54 -12.87
N ARG A 43 14.66 5.53 -12.39
CA ARG A 43 13.48 5.64 -11.52
C ARG A 43 13.10 4.31 -10.90
N ALA A 44 12.34 4.41 -9.81
CA ALA A 44 11.69 3.25 -9.19
C ALA A 44 10.30 3.65 -8.73
N PHE A 45 9.31 2.83 -9.06
CA PHE A 45 7.91 2.98 -8.64
C PHE A 45 7.38 1.68 -8.07
N ILE A 46 6.46 1.80 -7.11
CA ILE A 46 5.65 0.69 -6.61
C ILE A 46 4.19 1.10 -6.75
N MET A 47 3.40 0.26 -7.40
CA MET A 47 1.95 0.37 -7.45
C MET A 47 1.33 -0.63 -6.49
N LEU A 48 0.50 -0.16 -5.56
CA LEU A 48 -0.37 -0.98 -4.73
C LEU A 48 -1.78 -0.95 -5.31
N SER A 49 -2.51 -2.06 -5.18
CA SER A 49 -3.86 -2.17 -5.74
C SER A 49 -4.85 -2.77 -4.75
N ALA A 50 -6.08 -2.25 -4.76
CA ALA A 50 -7.24 -2.78 -4.03
C ALA A 50 -8.49 -2.73 -4.92
N GLY A 51 -9.35 -3.73 -4.82
CA GLY A 51 -10.58 -3.83 -5.60
C GLY A 51 -10.63 -5.10 -6.45
N ASN A 52 -11.09 -4.99 -7.68
CA ASN A 52 -11.26 -6.15 -8.55
C ASN A 52 -9.93 -6.71 -9.06
N LEU A 53 -9.69 -7.99 -8.79
CA LEU A 53 -8.43 -8.66 -9.15
C LEU A 53 -8.22 -8.76 -10.65
N ALA A 54 -9.27 -9.12 -11.41
CA ALA A 54 -9.16 -9.27 -12.87
C ALA A 54 -8.81 -7.92 -13.53
N THR A 55 -9.42 -6.83 -13.05
CA THR A 55 -9.10 -5.47 -13.50
C THR A 55 -7.65 -5.10 -13.14
N THR A 56 -7.19 -5.43 -11.93
CA THR A 56 -5.79 -5.21 -11.51
C THR A 56 -4.82 -5.95 -12.43
N GLN A 57 -5.08 -7.23 -12.72
CA GLN A 57 -4.22 -8.02 -13.60
C GLN A 57 -4.20 -7.46 -15.02
N ALA A 58 -5.36 -7.11 -15.58
CA ALA A 58 -5.45 -6.47 -16.89
C ALA A 58 -4.69 -5.13 -16.93
N LEU A 59 -4.78 -4.34 -15.87
CA LEU A 59 -4.04 -3.08 -15.73
C LEU A 59 -2.53 -3.32 -15.74
N VAL A 60 -2.02 -4.27 -14.96
CA VAL A 60 -0.59 -4.61 -14.91
C VAL A 60 -0.10 -5.09 -16.28
N HIS A 61 -0.86 -5.94 -16.98
CA HIS A 61 -0.53 -6.36 -18.34
C HIS A 61 -0.45 -5.17 -19.30
N ARG A 62 -1.39 -4.24 -19.19
CA ARG A 62 -1.41 -3.06 -20.06
C ARG A 62 -0.24 -2.12 -19.78
N ILE A 63 0.12 -1.91 -18.51
CA ILE A 63 1.30 -1.13 -18.11
C ILE A 63 2.57 -1.73 -18.74
N ASN A 64 2.76 -3.05 -18.63
CA ASN A 64 3.91 -3.73 -19.20
C ASN A 64 3.94 -3.61 -20.73
N TYR A 65 2.79 -3.80 -21.40
CA TYR A 65 2.67 -3.62 -22.84
C TYR A 65 3.03 -2.19 -23.28
N ASP A 66 2.54 -1.16 -22.57
CA ASP A 66 2.83 0.24 -22.91
C ASP A 66 4.32 0.57 -22.71
N ILE A 67 5.00 -0.10 -21.75
CA ILE A 67 6.45 0.03 -21.56
C ILE A 67 7.21 -0.67 -22.69
N GLU A 68 6.86 -1.92 -23.00
CA GLU A 68 7.52 -2.72 -24.05
C GLU A 68 7.34 -2.14 -25.45
N SER A 69 6.15 -1.61 -25.75
CA SER A 69 5.84 -0.95 -27.02
C SER A 69 6.34 0.49 -27.11
N ALA A 70 7.02 1.00 -26.07
CA ALA A 70 7.46 2.38 -25.99
C ALA A 70 6.34 3.39 -26.25
N ALA A 71 5.15 3.14 -25.68
CA ALA A 71 4.01 4.04 -25.80
C ALA A 71 4.39 5.49 -25.43
N PRO A 72 3.75 6.51 -26.04
CA PRO A 72 4.11 7.92 -25.85
C PRO A 72 4.13 8.39 -24.41
N LEU A 73 3.30 7.77 -23.55
CA LEU A 73 3.28 7.97 -22.09
C LEU A 73 3.15 6.61 -21.41
N ASN A 74 4.07 6.32 -20.50
CA ASN A 74 4.11 5.11 -19.68
C ASN A 74 4.93 5.38 -18.41
N LEU A 75 5.02 4.40 -17.48
CA LEU A 75 5.77 4.58 -16.23
C LEU A 75 7.27 4.83 -16.42
N ARG A 76 7.85 4.36 -17.52
CA ARG A 76 9.28 4.55 -17.79
C ARG A 76 9.61 5.95 -18.29
N ASN A 77 8.69 6.61 -19.01
CA ASN A 77 8.95 7.91 -19.64
C ASN A 77 8.18 9.08 -19.04
N ALA A 78 7.31 8.85 -18.07
CA ALA A 78 6.58 9.91 -17.37
C ALA A 78 7.57 10.95 -16.78
N ARG A 79 7.27 12.25 -16.97
CA ARG A 79 8.17 13.35 -16.60
C ARG A 79 8.24 13.61 -15.09
N SER A 80 7.24 13.17 -14.34
CA SER A 80 7.13 13.29 -12.87
C SER A 80 6.33 12.13 -12.30
N ALA A 81 6.42 11.92 -10.99
CA ALA A 81 5.57 10.95 -10.29
C ALA A 81 4.08 11.30 -10.41
N PHE A 82 3.74 12.59 -10.46
CA PHE A 82 2.37 13.05 -10.72
C PHE A 82 1.89 12.62 -12.11
N ALA A 83 2.68 12.86 -13.17
CA ALA A 83 2.33 12.43 -14.54
C ALA A 83 2.19 10.90 -14.64
N ALA A 84 2.99 10.13 -13.89
CA ALA A 84 2.84 8.69 -13.78
C ALA A 84 1.51 8.30 -13.09
N ALA A 85 1.10 9.03 -12.06
CA ALA A 85 -0.18 8.81 -11.37
C ALA A 85 -1.38 9.15 -12.28
N GLU A 86 -1.32 10.25 -13.04
CA GLU A 86 -2.36 10.60 -14.03
C GLU A 86 -2.48 9.54 -15.13
N TYR A 87 -1.35 9.06 -15.65
CA TYR A 87 -1.32 7.95 -16.62
C TYR A 87 -2.02 6.69 -16.06
N LEU A 88 -1.69 6.27 -14.84
CA LEU A 88 -2.33 5.12 -14.20
C LEU A 88 -3.82 5.35 -13.96
N GLY A 89 -4.21 6.55 -13.58
CA GLY A 89 -5.62 6.91 -13.40
C GLY A 89 -6.42 6.77 -14.69
N ALA A 90 -5.93 7.34 -15.78
CA ALA A 90 -6.57 7.23 -17.10
C ALA A 90 -6.63 5.77 -17.58
N LEU A 91 -5.54 5.02 -17.39
CA LEU A 91 -5.45 3.62 -17.76
C LEU A 91 -6.40 2.74 -16.94
N SER A 92 -6.52 3.00 -15.63
CA SER A 92 -7.44 2.32 -14.71
C SER A 92 -8.89 2.49 -15.15
N VAL A 93 -9.31 3.72 -15.44
CA VAL A 93 -10.67 4.02 -15.90
C VAL A 93 -10.97 3.34 -17.24
N SER A 94 -10.06 3.41 -18.20
CA SER A 94 -10.25 2.78 -19.51
C SER A 94 -10.33 1.25 -19.41
N THR A 95 -9.48 0.63 -18.59
CA THR A 95 -9.47 -0.81 -18.34
C THR A 95 -10.76 -1.27 -17.65
N THR A 96 -11.17 -0.58 -16.58
CA THR A 96 -12.43 -0.87 -15.87
C THR A 96 -13.63 -0.78 -16.79
N ARG A 97 -13.70 0.27 -17.61
CA ARG A 97 -14.78 0.47 -18.58
C ARG A 97 -14.83 -0.64 -19.64
N ALA A 98 -13.68 -1.02 -20.20
CA ALA A 98 -13.59 -2.08 -21.20
C ALA A 98 -14.10 -3.43 -20.65
N ILE A 99 -13.70 -3.79 -19.41
CA ILE A 99 -14.17 -5.02 -18.75
C ILE A 99 -15.67 -4.96 -18.47
N ALA A 100 -16.16 -3.84 -17.93
CA ALA A 100 -17.58 -3.68 -17.61
C ALA A 100 -18.48 -3.74 -18.86
N GLN A 101 -18.03 -3.21 -20.00
CA GLN A 101 -18.77 -3.28 -21.27
C GLN A 101 -18.88 -4.70 -21.84
N LEU A 102 -17.87 -5.56 -21.58
CA LEU A 102 -17.88 -6.96 -22.02
C LEU A 102 -18.66 -7.87 -21.07
N SER A 103 -18.91 -7.43 -19.86
CA SER A 103 -19.59 -8.21 -18.83
C SER A 103 -21.07 -7.85 -18.76
N GLN A 104 -21.94 -8.88 -18.67
CA GLN A 104 -23.35 -8.74 -18.30
C GLN A 104 -23.58 -8.81 -16.78
N SER A 105 -22.48 -8.81 -15.99
CA SER A 105 -22.50 -8.94 -14.55
C SER A 105 -22.70 -7.59 -13.86
N THR A 106 -23.34 -7.62 -12.68
CA THR A 106 -23.45 -6.47 -11.75
C THR A 106 -22.24 -6.34 -10.83
N ALA A 107 -21.16 -7.11 -11.08
CA ALA A 107 -19.95 -7.07 -10.28
C ALA A 107 -19.28 -5.68 -10.34
N ASP A 108 -18.67 -5.27 -9.24
CA ASP A 108 -17.84 -4.06 -9.20
C ASP A 108 -16.46 -4.36 -9.77
N PHE A 109 -16.14 -3.73 -10.89
CA PHE A 109 -14.84 -3.86 -11.56
C PHE A 109 -13.87 -2.75 -11.21
N ARG A 110 -14.24 -1.83 -10.31
CA ARG A 110 -13.39 -0.70 -9.92
C ARG A 110 -12.19 -1.15 -9.11
N VAL A 111 -11.12 -0.36 -9.23
CA VAL A 111 -9.89 -0.50 -8.46
C VAL A 111 -9.47 0.86 -7.90
N SER A 112 -8.89 0.85 -6.71
CA SER A 112 -8.16 1.97 -6.14
C SER A 112 -6.68 1.62 -6.14
N LEU A 113 -5.82 2.59 -6.44
CA LEU A 113 -4.38 2.36 -6.52
C LEU A 113 -3.64 3.34 -5.60
N ILE A 114 -2.47 2.94 -5.13
CA ILE A 114 -1.45 3.86 -4.66
C ILE A 114 -0.25 3.70 -5.57
N LEU A 115 0.24 4.80 -6.12
CA LEU A 115 1.55 4.87 -6.77
C LEU A 115 2.50 5.61 -5.86
N GLY A 116 3.65 5.02 -5.58
CA GLY A 116 4.74 5.74 -4.93
C GLY A 116 6.05 5.43 -5.61
N GLY A 117 6.97 6.38 -5.57
CA GLY A 117 8.26 6.17 -6.21
C GLY A 117 9.11 7.44 -6.28
N GLN A 118 10.22 7.29 -6.96
CA GLN A 118 11.17 8.36 -7.19
C GLN A 118 11.76 8.29 -8.60
N ILE A 119 11.89 9.44 -9.23
CA ILE A 119 12.65 9.65 -10.47
C ILE A 119 14.01 10.29 -10.09
N ALA A 120 15.07 9.91 -10.78
CA ALA A 120 16.41 10.48 -10.55
C ALA A 120 16.37 12.01 -10.54
N GLY A 121 16.93 12.63 -9.50
CA GLY A 121 16.95 14.08 -9.31
C GLY A 121 15.63 14.72 -8.86
N GLN A 122 14.58 13.94 -8.61
CA GLN A 122 13.30 14.42 -8.07
C GLN A 122 13.06 13.89 -6.65
N GLU A 123 12.13 14.51 -5.94
CA GLU A 123 11.69 14.05 -4.62
C GLU A 123 10.89 12.75 -4.72
N PRO A 124 11.00 11.84 -3.74
CA PRO A 124 10.11 10.69 -3.63
C PRO A 124 8.70 11.16 -3.30
N GLU A 125 7.69 10.59 -3.96
CA GLU A 125 6.29 10.97 -3.78
C GLU A 125 5.37 9.75 -3.75
N ILE A 126 4.19 9.91 -3.10
CA ILE A 126 3.12 8.92 -3.08
C ILE A 126 1.79 9.58 -3.49
N TYR A 127 1.01 8.87 -4.31
CA TYR A 127 -0.29 9.30 -4.82
C TYR A 127 -1.34 8.22 -4.59
N LEU A 128 -2.49 8.61 -4.07
CA LEU A 128 -3.71 7.81 -4.08
C LEU A 128 -4.47 8.10 -5.37
N ILE A 129 -4.76 7.08 -6.14
CA ILE A 129 -5.52 7.15 -7.39
C ILE A 129 -6.88 6.52 -7.14
N TYR A 130 -7.92 7.32 -7.28
CA TYR A 130 -9.31 6.91 -7.08
C TYR A 130 -9.83 6.09 -8.29
N PRO A 131 -10.92 5.32 -8.10
CA PRO A 131 -11.55 4.58 -9.20
C PRO A 131 -12.01 5.49 -10.36
N GLU A 132 -12.24 6.76 -10.09
CA GLU A 132 -12.62 7.80 -11.05
C GLU A 132 -11.43 8.30 -11.89
N GLY A 133 -10.19 7.87 -11.55
CA GLY A 133 -8.96 8.17 -12.28
C GLY A 133 -8.25 9.43 -11.80
N ASN A 134 -8.86 10.25 -10.95
CA ASN A 134 -8.18 11.38 -10.31
C ASN A 134 -7.27 10.91 -9.18
N CYS A 135 -6.28 11.73 -8.81
CA CYS A 135 -5.35 11.38 -7.75
C CYS A 135 -5.11 12.53 -6.77
N ILE A 136 -4.68 12.17 -5.55
CA ILE A 136 -4.22 13.10 -4.53
C ILE A 136 -2.83 12.66 -4.03
N SER A 137 -2.01 13.61 -3.61
CA SER A 137 -0.73 13.35 -2.93
C SER A 137 -0.92 13.29 -1.40
N SER A 138 0.05 12.72 -0.69
CA SER A 138 0.18 12.87 0.75
C SER A 138 0.59 14.31 1.10
N SER A 139 0.32 14.71 2.36
CA SER A 139 0.78 15.99 2.91
C SER A 139 1.78 15.76 4.05
N PRO A 140 2.52 16.79 4.49
CA PRO A 140 3.37 16.67 5.68
C PRO A 140 2.61 16.31 6.95
N GLU A 141 1.34 16.73 7.08
CA GLU A 141 0.48 16.43 8.22
C GLU A 141 -0.09 15.01 8.16
N THR A 142 -0.21 14.45 6.95
CA THR A 142 -0.66 13.09 6.71
C THR A 142 0.27 12.42 5.69
N PRO A 143 1.49 12.05 6.12
CA PRO A 143 2.51 11.55 5.21
C PRO A 143 2.34 10.06 4.89
N PHE A 144 1.10 9.61 4.78
CA PHE A 144 0.75 8.25 4.39
C PHE A 144 -0.57 8.21 3.61
N LEU A 145 -0.74 7.16 2.81
CA LEU A 145 -1.94 6.88 2.05
C LEU A 145 -2.35 5.42 2.25
N GLN A 146 -3.64 5.14 2.17
CA GLN A 146 -4.21 3.82 2.40
C GLN A 146 -5.30 3.51 1.38
N ILE A 147 -5.44 2.23 1.01
CA ILE A 147 -6.55 1.71 0.20
C ILE A 147 -7.08 0.40 0.78
N GLY A 148 -8.35 0.11 0.51
CA GLY A 148 -9.04 -1.08 1.03
C GLY A 148 -9.61 -0.86 2.43
N GLU A 149 -9.29 -1.73 3.38
CA GLU A 149 -9.78 -1.68 4.77
C GLU A 149 -8.98 -0.70 5.65
N VAL A 150 -9.14 0.58 5.40
CA VAL A 150 -8.30 1.64 6.00
C VAL A 150 -8.56 1.88 7.48
N LYS A 151 -9.78 1.61 7.98
CA LYS A 151 -10.25 2.05 9.30
C LYS A 151 -9.53 1.41 10.50
N TYR A 152 -9.06 0.18 10.38
CA TYR A 152 -8.45 -0.54 11.51
C TYR A 152 -6.97 -0.20 11.71
N GLY A 153 -6.24 0.03 10.62
CA GLY A 153 -4.83 0.40 10.69
C GLY A 153 -4.58 1.89 10.84
N LYS A 154 -5.52 2.75 10.39
CA LYS A 154 -5.38 4.20 10.40
C LYS A 154 -5.06 4.81 11.77
N PRO A 155 -5.72 4.43 12.88
CA PRO A 155 -5.43 5.00 14.20
C PRO A 155 -3.99 4.82 14.67
N ILE A 156 -3.29 3.82 14.17
CA ILE A 156 -1.87 3.57 14.47
C ILE A 156 -1.01 4.54 13.68
N LEU A 157 -1.28 4.67 12.38
CA LEU A 157 -0.54 5.58 11.49
C LEU A 157 -0.70 7.04 11.92
N ASP A 158 -1.93 7.48 12.25
CA ASP A 158 -2.22 8.84 12.70
C ASP A 158 -1.43 9.25 13.96
N ARG A 159 -1.07 8.29 14.82
CA ARG A 159 -0.34 8.55 16.06
C ARG A 159 1.17 8.50 15.92
N ALA A 160 1.67 7.68 15.01
CA ALA A 160 3.09 7.34 14.95
C ALA A 160 3.80 7.96 13.75
N ILE A 161 3.11 8.15 12.61
CA ILE A 161 3.76 8.57 11.38
C ILE A 161 3.89 10.09 11.32
N HIS A 162 5.13 10.54 11.13
CA HIS A 162 5.47 11.93 10.85
C HIS A 162 6.69 11.98 9.91
N PRO A 163 6.94 13.08 9.17
CA PRO A 163 7.97 13.13 8.13
C PRO A 163 9.39 12.78 8.60
N LYS A 164 9.73 13.09 9.86
CA LYS A 164 11.06 12.83 10.45
C LYS A 164 11.22 11.47 11.10
N LEU A 165 10.21 10.60 11.00
CA LEU A 165 10.34 9.22 11.48
C LEU A 165 11.36 8.48 10.63
N GLY A 166 12.22 7.65 11.26
CA GLY A 166 13.16 6.82 10.53
C GLY A 166 12.46 5.79 9.63
N LEU A 167 13.06 5.47 8.48
CA LEU A 167 12.48 4.57 7.48
C LEU A 167 12.10 3.20 8.06
N HIS A 168 12.97 2.64 8.92
CA HIS A 168 12.72 1.35 9.55
C HIS A 168 11.61 1.40 10.61
N ASP A 169 11.45 2.51 11.32
CA ASP A 169 10.37 2.69 12.28
C ASP A 169 9.03 2.89 11.56
N ALA A 170 9.02 3.59 10.44
CA ALA A 170 7.87 3.67 9.56
C ALA A 170 7.45 2.28 9.05
N ALA A 171 8.40 1.41 8.73
CA ALA A 171 8.13 0.03 8.35
C ALA A 171 7.55 -0.82 9.49
N ARG A 172 8.08 -0.69 10.71
CA ARG A 172 7.51 -1.35 11.89
C ARG A 172 6.08 -0.88 12.14
N CYS A 173 5.82 0.41 11.98
CA CYS A 173 4.48 0.97 12.09
C CYS A 173 3.55 0.40 11.00
N ALA A 174 4.03 0.22 9.77
CA ALA A 174 3.27 -0.42 8.69
C ALA A 174 2.89 -1.87 9.05
N ILE A 175 3.80 -2.66 9.61
CA ILE A 175 3.53 -4.04 10.05
C ILE A 175 2.44 -4.05 11.12
N VAL A 176 2.55 -3.20 12.12
CA VAL A 176 1.57 -3.12 13.22
C VAL A 176 0.20 -2.67 12.71
N SER A 177 0.17 -1.74 11.76
CA SER A 177 -1.07 -1.29 11.10
C SER A 177 -1.74 -2.42 10.30
N LEU A 178 -0.95 -3.23 9.57
CA LEU A 178 -1.43 -4.42 8.88
C LEU A 178 -1.95 -5.47 9.87
N ASP A 179 -1.21 -5.77 10.93
CA ASP A 179 -1.61 -6.74 11.97
C ASP A 179 -2.92 -6.35 12.67
N ALA A 180 -3.09 -5.07 13.01
CA ALA A 180 -4.33 -4.55 13.59
C ALA A 180 -5.53 -4.76 12.65
N THR A 181 -5.30 -4.59 11.34
CA THR A 181 -6.34 -4.82 10.33
C THR A 181 -6.67 -6.31 10.20
N ILE A 182 -5.66 -7.19 10.18
CA ILE A 182 -5.84 -8.65 10.13
C ILE A 182 -6.63 -9.15 11.34
N LYS A 183 -6.32 -8.62 12.53
CA LYS A 183 -7.00 -8.99 13.78
C LYS A 183 -8.49 -8.61 13.77
N SER A 184 -8.86 -7.59 13.04
CA SER A 184 -10.22 -7.04 13.00
C SER A 184 -11.01 -7.43 11.75
N ASN A 185 -10.35 -7.94 10.69
CA ASN A 185 -10.98 -8.30 9.42
C ASN A 185 -10.35 -9.55 8.81
N LEU A 186 -11.09 -10.66 8.85
CA LEU A 186 -10.67 -11.97 8.34
C LEU A 186 -10.37 -12.01 6.84
N SER A 187 -10.87 -11.04 6.07
CA SER A 187 -10.63 -10.97 4.62
C SER A 187 -9.25 -10.40 4.27
N VAL A 188 -8.56 -9.81 5.25
CA VAL A 188 -7.18 -9.33 5.14
C VAL A 188 -6.29 -10.34 5.84
N GLY A 189 -5.16 -10.69 5.25
CA GLY A 189 -4.30 -11.70 5.88
C GLY A 189 -2.97 -11.93 5.18
N PRO A 190 -2.06 -12.60 5.91
CA PRO A 190 -0.74 -12.93 5.41
C PRO A 190 -0.79 -13.93 4.24
N PRO A 191 0.35 -14.05 3.49
CA PRO A 191 1.61 -13.32 3.67
C PRO A 191 1.46 -11.80 3.55
N LEU A 192 2.33 -11.04 4.25
CA LEU A 192 2.43 -9.60 4.10
C LEU A 192 3.62 -9.25 3.20
N ASP A 193 3.43 -8.33 2.29
CA ASP A 193 4.50 -7.78 1.48
C ASP A 193 4.85 -6.36 1.98
N LEU A 194 6.12 -6.15 2.27
CA LEU A 194 6.70 -4.85 2.57
C LEU A 194 7.70 -4.50 1.49
N ALA A 195 7.75 -3.24 1.11
CA ALA A 195 8.78 -2.75 0.22
C ALA A 195 9.31 -1.40 0.69
N PHE A 196 10.60 -1.18 0.44
CA PHE A 196 11.35 -0.01 0.86
C PHE A 196 11.97 0.63 -0.36
N LEU A 197 11.83 1.92 -0.47
CA LEU A 197 12.57 2.73 -1.43
C LEU A 197 13.30 3.86 -0.69
N PRO A 198 14.54 3.62 -0.22
CA PRO A 198 15.32 4.67 0.43
C PRO A 198 15.56 5.83 -0.55
N ARG A 199 15.49 7.04 -0.05
CA ARG A 199 15.64 8.27 -0.85
C ARG A 199 16.94 8.23 -1.66
N ASN A 200 16.85 8.59 -2.93
CA ASN A 200 17.95 8.68 -3.90
C ASN A 200 18.65 7.36 -4.27
N THR A 201 18.16 6.22 -3.78
CA THR A 201 18.75 4.92 -4.16
C THR A 201 18.18 4.38 -5.47
N LEU A 202 16.94 4.72 -5.81
CA LEU A 202 16.18 4.19 -6.94
C LEU A 202 16.18 2.64 -6.98
N LYS A 203 16.35 2.04 -5.79
CA LYS A 203 16.39 0.58 -5.61
C LYS A 203 15.34 0.17 -4.59
N ILE A 204 14.48 -0.75 -5.02
CA ILE A 204 13.43 -1.32 -4.17
C ILE A 204 13.99 -2.53 -3.43
N THR A 205 13.81 -2.56 -2.12
CA THR A 205 14.04 -3.75 -1.31
C THR A 205 12.69 -4.32 -0.90
N HIS A 206 12.48 -5.59 -1.13
CA HIS A 206 11.24 -6.30 -0.82
C HIS A 206 11.44 -7.28 0.33
N LEU A 207 10.49 -7.35 1.25
CA LEU A 207 10.45 -8.30 2.36
C LEU A 207 9.05 -8.92 2.41
N ARG A 208 8.98 -10.26 2.39
CA ARG A 208 7.76 -11.01 2.60
C ARG A 208 7.74 -11.62 4.00
N LEU A 209 6.64 -11.43 4.69
CA LEU A 209 6.42 -11.94 6.04
C LEU A 209 5.27 -12.95 6.01
N ASP A 210 5.62 -14.22 6.16
CA ASP A 210 4.65 -15.30 6.36
C ASP A 210 4.17 -15.34 7.81
N VAL A 211 3.09 -16.09 8.05
CA VAL A 211 2.49 -16.22 9.40
C VAL A 211 3.50 -16.67 10.44
N ASP A 212 4.38 -17.59 10.08
CA ASP A 212 5.37 -18.23 10.93
C ASP A 212 6.74 -17.52 10.92
N THR A 213 6.88 -16.40 10.19
CA THR A 213 8.12 -15.63 10.19
C THR A 213 8.44 -15.17 11.62
N PRO A 214 9.59 -15.57 12.21
CA PRO A 214 9.92 -15.26 13.61
C PRO A 214 9.83 -13.77 13.93
N TYR A 215 10.37 -12.92 13.07
CA TYR A 215 10.33 -11.47 13.23
C TYR A 215 8.89 -10.92 13.30
N TYR A 216 7.97 -11.45 12.49
CA TYR A 216 6.57 -11.04 12.50
C TYR A 216 5.87 -11.46 13.80
N GLN A 217 6.12 -12.68 14.27
CA GLN A 217 5.55 -13.17 15.52
C GLN A 217 6.08 -12.37 16.72
N GLU A 218 7.39 -12.16 16.81
CA GLU A 218 8.00 -11.36 17.86
C GLU A 218 7.45 -9.90 17.86
N THR A 219 7.30 -9.29 16.69
CA THR A 219 6.72 -7.95 16.56
C THR A 219 5.31 -7.90 17.13
N LYS A 220 4.46 -8.89 16.84
CA LYS A 220 3.09 -8.99 17.36
C LYS A 220 3.07 -9.17 18.89
N GLU A 221 3.90 -10.06 19.40
CA GLU A 221 3.97 -10.34 20.84
C GLU A 221 4.40 -9.10 21.62
N ILE A 222 5.48 -8.45 21.19
CA ILE A 222 5.97 -7.22 21.81
C ILE A 222 4.90 -6.13 21.75
N TRP A 223 4.27 -5.92 20.59
CA TRP A 223 3.23 -4.90 20.42
C TRP A 223 2.03 -5.15 21.34
N ASN A 224 1.50 -6.36 21.39
CA ASN A 224 0.38 -6.74 22.25
C ASN A 224 0.73 -6.53 23.74
N LYS A 225 1.92 -6.94 24.16
CA LYS A 225 2.39 -6.73 25.54
C LYS A 225 2.46 -5.26 25.89
N GLN A 226 3.07 -4.44 25.04
CA GLN A 226 3.24 -3.01 25.30
C GLN A 226 1.89 -2.27 25.36
N GLN A 227 0.91 -2.66 24.55
CA GLN A 227 -0.44 -2.10 24.65
C GLN A 227 -1.10 -2.40 26.00
N MET A 228 -0.96 -3.63 26.48
CA MET A 228 -1.51 -4.02 27.79
C MET A 228 -0.80 -3.31 28.95
N ASP A 229 0.52 -3.15 28.84
CA ASP A 229 1.29 -2.42 29.83
C ASP A 229 0.95 -0.92 29.83
N ALA A 230 0.75 -0.33 28.65
CA ALA A 230 0.27 1.04 28.53
C ALA A 230 -1.10 1.25 29.18
N LEU A 231 -2.05 0.33 28.95
CA LEU A 231 -3.37 0.38 29.60
C LEU A 231 -3.28 0.32 31.15
N ARG A 232 -2.41 -0.54 31.69
CA ARG A 232 -2.21 -0.65 33.16
C ARG A 232 -1.59 0.59 33.76
N ASN A 233 -0.83 1.36 32.99
CA ASN A 233 -0.17 2.58 33.43
C ASN A 233 -1.03 3.84 33.26
N LEU A 234 -2.24 3.72 32.70
CA LEU A 234 -3.15 4.87 32.62
C LEU A 234 -3.54 5.36 34.07
N PRO A 235 -3.84 6.66 34.22
CA PRO A 235 -4.32 7.19 35.49
C PRO A 235 -5.54 6.40 36.02
N ARG A 236 -5.53 6.08 37.30
CA ARG A 236 -6.68 5.43 37.95
C ARG A 236 -7.88 6.35 37.95
N PHE A 237 -9.07 5.79 37.89
CA PHE A 237 -10.30 6.56 38.09
C PHE A 237 -10.35 7.14 39.51
N PRO A 238 -11.00 8.30 39.73
CA PRO A 238 -11.09 8.95 41.08
C PRO A 238 -11.73 8.09 42.17
N TRP A 239 -12.46 7.04 41.79
CA TRP A 239 -13.09 6.09 42.69
C TRP A 239 -12.31 4.81 42.95
N GLU A 240 -11.20 4.58 42.21
CA GLU A 240 -10.31 3.45 42.48
C GLU A 240 -9.41 3.77 43.68
N GLY A 241 -9.61 3.07 44.78
CA GLY A 241 -8.77 3.23 45.99
C GLY A 241 -9.46 3.88 47.17
N LYS A 242 -10.81 3.88 47.20
CA LYS A 242 -11.59 4.10 48.40
C LYS A 242 -11.95 2.80 49.08
#